data_6ed6ea3a8340c56869b5121034868b6c
#
_entry.id   6ed6ea3a8340c56869b5121034868b6c
#
_cell.length_a   1.000
_cell.length_b   1.000
_cell.length_c   1.000
_cell.angle_alpha   90.00
_cell.angle_beta   90.00
_cell.angle_gamma   90.00
#
_symmetry.space_group_name_H-M   'P 1'
#
loop_
_entity.id
_entity.type
_entity.pdbx_description
1 polymer ?
#
loop_
_entity_poly.entity_id
_entity_poly.type
_entity_poly.pdbx_seq_one_letter_code
_entity_poly.pdbx_strand_id
1 'polypeptide(L)'
;MSPAPACPLERVSRSSAVPAHYDLRDHDVLDGLNRMVKAGKTRYIGISNCFAWQLAQANALAEREGFAKFVSVQGHYNLIFREEEREMVPYCTQENIALTPYSALASGRLSRLPGQNGTKRASEDAYAKFKYDATAEQDNVIIARVAEQAEKHGVTMTEISLAWLLTKVTSPVVGATKLHHVEGAAKAVELQLTGEELAWLEAPYLPHPLAGVMAQNKPNNAKEKHVWSTGDQKIGS
;
A
#
# COMPACT_ATOMS: atom_id res chain seq x y z
N MET A 1 17.14 12.26 25.32
CA MET A 1 16.33 11.76 24.20
C MET A 1 15.35 10.77 24.80
N SER A 2 14.09 11.12 24.89
CA SER A 2 13.04 10.18 25.32
C SER A 2 12.82 9.15 24.21
N PRO A 3 12.67 7.86 24.52
CA PRO A 3 12.34 6.85 23.52
C PRO A 3 11.01 7.21 22.86
N ALA A 4 10.94 7.07 21.55
CA ALA A 4 9.69 7.22 20.81
C ALA A 4 8.63 6.29 21.42
N PRO A 5 7.37 6.71 21.50
CA PRO A 5 6.31 5.85 22.03
C PRO A 5 6.24 4.58 21.19
N ALA A 6 6.22 3.42 21.86
CA ALA A 6 6.13 2.13 21.21
C ALA A 6 4.93 2.11 20.25
N CYS A 7 5.18 1.72 19.01
CA CYS A 7 4.18 1.62 17.97
C CYS A 7 3.03 0.71 18.44
N PRO A 8 1.76 1.11 18.32
CA PRO A 8 0.62 0.35 18.83
C PRO A 8 0.31 -0.94 18.04
N LEU A 9 1.25 -1.48 17.28
CA LEU A 9 1.08 -2.66 16.43
C LEU A 9 0.61 -3.94 17.16
N GLU A 10 0.92 -4.09 18.44
CA GLU A 10 0.39 -5.22 19.23
C GLU A 10 -1.14 -5.24 19.33
N ARG A 11 -1.83 -4.17 18.92
CA ARG A 11 -3.28 -4.03 19.05
C ARG A 11 -4.05 -4.07 17.72
N VAL A 12 -3.37 -4.17 16.57
CA VAL A 12 -4.02 -4.12 15.23
C VAL A 12 -4.65 -5.46 14.80
N SER A 13 -4.67 -6.47 15.64
CA SER A 13 -5.13 -7.82 15.28
C SER A 13 -6.61 -7.95 14.87
N ARG A 14 -7.38 -6.86 14.87
CA ARG A 14 -8.76 -6.82 14.37
C ARG A 14 -9.07 -5.42 13.83
N SER A 15 -8.52 -5.07 12.68
CA SER A 15 -8.93 -3.89 11.91
C SER A 15 -9.81 -4.31 10.73
N SER A 16 -10.86 -3.55 10.48
CA SER A 16 -11.68 -3.68 9.27
C SER A 16 -11.27 -2.56 8.30
N ALA A 17 -10.78 -2.90 7.11
CA ALA A 17 -10.50 -1.92 6.07
C ALA A 17 -11.78 -1.65 5.27
N VAL A 18 -12.13 -0.38 5.13
CA VAL A 18 -13.28 0.06 4.35
C VAL A 18 -12.76 0.62 3.01
N PRO A 19 -13.22 0.10 1.87
CA PRO A 19 -12.86 0.66 0.56
C PRO A 19 -13.43 2.07 0.38
N ALA A 20 -12.67 2.96 -0.21
CA ALA A 20 -13.02 4.38 -0.38
C ALA A 20 -14.14 4.66 -1.40
N HIS A 21 -14.69 3.64 -2.05
CA HIS A 21 -15.86 3.83 -2.91
C HIS A 21 -17.17 4.09 -2.13
N TYR A 22 -17.21 3.85 -0.82
CA TYR A 22 -18.23 4.42 0.04
C TYR A 22 -17.91 5.90 0.26
N ASP A 23 -18.92 6.76 0.26
CA ASP A 23 -18.69 8.15 0.65
C ASP A 23 -18.33 8.19 2.14
N LEU A 24 -17.03 8.26 2.40
CA LEU A 24 -16.48 8.25 3.77
C LEU A 24 -16.81 9.54 4.56
N ARG A 25 -17.41 10.52 3.87
CA ARG A 25 -18.00 11.70 4.50
C ARG A 25 -19.44 11.45 4.90
N ASP A 26 -19.97 10.25 4.56
CA ASP A 26 -21.30 9.84 4.98
C ASP A 26 -21.27 9.51 6.48
N HIS A 27 -22.02 10.33 7.23
CA HIS A 27 -22.20 10.18 8.67
C HIS A 27 -22.66 8.76 9.04
N ASP A 28 -23.54 8.14 8.24
CA ASP A 28 -24.09 6.82 8.52
C ASP A 28 -23.04 5.71 8.40
N VAL A 29 -22.10 5.85 7.47
CA VAL A 29 -20.96 4.91 7.33
C VAL A 29 -20.06 5.01 8.56
N LEU A 30 -19.70 6.22 8.97
CA LEU A 30 -18.85 6.44 10.15
C LEU A 30 -19.53 6.01 11.45
N ASP A 31 -20.83 6.30 11.61
CA ASP A 31 -21.60 5.83 12.77
C ASP A 31 -21.69 4.30 12.80
N GLY A 32 -21.92 3.64 11.66
CA GLY A 32 -21.91 2.18 11.54
C GLY A 32 -20.59 1.58 12.01
N LEU A 33 -19.46 2.12 11.56
CA LEU A 33 -18.12 1.70 11.97
C LEU A 33 -17.88 1.96 13.47
N ASN A 34 -18.29 3.12 13.96
CA ASN A 34 -18.20 3.49 15.37
C ASN A 34 -19.00 2.53 16.28
N ARG A 35 -20.20 2.12 15.85
CA ARG A 35 -20.98 1.09 16.56
C ARG A 35 -20.25 -0.25 16.63
N MET A 36 -19.52 -0.65 15.58
CA MET A 36 -18.71 -1.88 15.60
C MET A 36 -17.59 -1.77 16.64
N VAL A 37 -16.94 -0.62 16.74
CA VAL A 37 -15.91 -0.36 17.74
C VAL A 37 -16.51 -0.37 19.14
N LYS A 38 -17.60 0.37 19.38
CA LYS A 38 -18.29 0.44 20.68
C LYS A 38 -18.83 -0.92 21.12
N ALA A 39 -19.30 -1.74 20.19
CA ALA A 39 -19.75 -3.11 20.49
C ALA A 39 -18.60 -4.11 20.73
N GLY A 40 -17.33 -3.68 20.66
CA GLY A 40 -16.16 -4.53 20.85
C GLY A 40 -15.93 -5.56 19.71
N LYS A 41 -16.64 -5.43 18.59
CA LYS A 41 -16.48 -6.32 17.42
C LYS A 41 -15.18 -6.06 16.68
N THR A 42 -14.69 -4.84 16.69
CA THR A 42 -13.36 -4.43 16.23
C THR A 42 -12.75 -3.45 17.22
N ARG A 43 -11.42 -3.38 17.29
CA ARG A 43 -10.73 -2.42 18.18
C ARG A 43 -10.45 -1.11 17.46
N TYR A 44 -10.06 -1.21 16.19
CA TYR A 44 -9.66 -0.10 15.35
C TYR A 44 -10.25 -0.25 13.97
N ILE A 45 -10.39 0.84 13.27
CA ILE A 45 -10.83 0.87 11.88
C ILE A 45 -9.70 1.43 11.00
N GLY A 46 -9.57 0.87 9.79
CA GLY A 46 -8.67 1.33 8.76
C GLY A 46 -9.42 1.60 7.46
N ILE A 47 -8.78 2.31 6.56
CA ILE A 47 -9.33 2.66 5.25
C ILE A 47 -8.43 2.13 4.15
N SER A 48 -8.97 1.86 2.96
CA SER A 48 -8.21 1.36 1.82
C SER A 48 -8.52 2.17 0.55
N ASN A 49 -7.47 2.48 -0.22
CA ASN A 49 -7.56 3.12 -1.53
C ASN A 49 -8.35 4.44 -1.53
N CYS A 50 -7.95 5.38 -0.69
CA CYS A 50 -8.49 6.73 -0.63
C CYS A 50 -7.41 7.78 -0.91
N PHE A 51 -7.81 8.98 -1.29
CA PHE A 51 -6.93 10.14 -1.28
C PHE A 51 -6.75 10.69 0.13
N ALA A 52 -5.62 11.36 0.40
CA ALA A 52 -5.35 11.92 1.72
C ALA A 52 -6.43 12.90 2.17
N TRP A 53 -6.97 13.75 1.27
CA TRP A 53 -8.06 14.65 1.58
C TRP A 53 -9.34 13.93 2.02
N GLN A 54 -9.64 12.74 1.46
CA GLN A 54 -10.80 11.93 1.87
C GLN A 54 -10.64 11.41 3.29
N LEU A 55 -9.46 10.89 3.62
CA LEU A 55 -9.13 10.43 4.97
C LEU A 55 -9.17 11.59 5.97
N ALA A 56 -8.60 12.74 5.61
CA ALA A 56 -8.62 13.94 6.45
C ALA A 56 -10.05 14.40 6.78
N GLN A 57 -10.92 14.47 5.77
CA GLN A 57 -12.31 14.84 5.98
C GLN A 57 -13.08 13.82 6.83
N ALA A 58 -12.86 12.52 6.59
CA ALA A 58 -13.50 11.47 7.37
C ALA A 58 -13.07 11.50 8.84
N ASN A 59 -11.78 11.68 9.12
CA ASN A 59 -11.28 11.79 10.49
C ASN A 59 -11.71 13.09 11.19
N ALA A 60 -11.80 14.21 10.46
CA ALA A 60 -12.35 15.46 11.00
C ALA A 60 -13.83 15.33 11.36
N LEU A 61 -14.62 14.64 10.52
CA LEU A 61 -16.02 14.35 10.83
C LEU A 61 -16.13 13.42 12.04
N ALA A 62 -15.34 12.33 12.08
CA ALA A 62 -15.34 11.41 13.21
C ALA A 62 -14.98 12.11 14.53
N GLU A 63 -14.01 13.02 14.52
CA GLU A 63 -13.63 13.81 15.69
C GLU A 63 -14.74 14.71 16.17
N ARG A 64 -15.41 15.44 15.26
CA ARG A 64 -16.54 16.32 15.58
C ARG A 64 -17.72 15.56 16.20
N GLU A 65 -18.02 14.36 15.70
CA GLU A 65 -19.14 13.52 16.15
C GLU A 65 -18.77 12.61 17.34
N GLY A 66 -17.52 12.60 17.81
CA GLY A 66 -17.06 11.70 18.86
C GLY A 66 -17.03 10.23 18.43
N PHE A 67 -16.82 9.97 17.14
CA PHE A 67 -16.69 8.63 16.55
C PHE A 67 -15.25 8.15 16.57
N ALA A 68 -15.07 6.84 16.37
CA ALA A 68 -13.77 6.26 16.15
C ALA A 68 -13.16 6.78 14.84
N LYS A 69 -11.90 7.23 14.89
CA LYS A 69 -11.12 7.68 13.72
C LYS A 69 -10.45 6.50 13.02
N PHE A 70 -10.19 6.63 11.73
CA PHE A 70 -9.31 5.72 11.00
C PHE A 70 -7.89 5.89 11.52
N VAL A 71 -7.27 4.78 11.92
CA VAL A 71 -5.89 4.75 12.46
C VAL A 71 -4.89 4.11 11.50
N SER A 72 -5.35 3.58 10.38
CA SER A 72 -4.50 3.00 9.35
C SER A 72 -5.07 3.21 7.96
N VAL A 73 -4.17 3.26 6.97
CA VAL A 73 -4.53 3.26 5.56
C VAL A 73 -3.78 2.15 4.82
N GLN A 74 -4.51 1.44 3.95
CA GLN A 74 -3.95 0.42 3.08
C GLN A 74 -4.05 0.89 1.63
N GLY A 75 -2.91 1.35 1.08
CA GLY A 75 -2.76 1.87 -0.27
C GLY A 75 -1.88 0.98 -1.15
N HIS A 76 -1.78 1.33 -2.43
CA HIS A 76 -0.86 0.72 -3.36
C HIS A 76 0.49 1.43 -3.29
N TYR A 77 1.50 0.81 -2.67
CA TYR A 77 2.80 1.45 -2.49
C TYR A 77 3.93 0.42 -2.48
N ASN A 78 4.95 0.65 -3.29
CA ASN A 78 6.17 -0.13 -3.38
C ASN A 78 7.25 0.68 -4.12
N LEU A 79 8.46 0.12 -4.27
CA LEU A 79 9.62 0.83 -4.82
C LEU A 79 9.43 1.33 -6.27
N ILE A 80 8.60 0.66 -7.08
CA ILE A 80 8.28 1.08 -8.45
C ILE A 80 6.91 1.76 -8.59
N PHE A 81 6.19 1.99 -7.49
CA PHE A 81 4.96 2.78 -7.48
C PHE A 81 4.90 3.60 -6.19
N ARG A 82 5.26 4.88 -6.26
CA ARG A 82 5.49 5.76 -5.10
C ARG A 82 4.56 6.97 -5.06
N GLU A 83 3.41 6.92 -5.72
CA GLU A 83 2.49 8.06 -5.82
C GLU A 83 1.89 8.47 -4.47
N GLU A 84 1.85 7.57 -3.50
CA GLU A 84 1.42 7.86 -2.11
C GLU A 84 2.35 8.86 -1.39
N GLU A 85 3.59 9.01 -1.85
CA GLU A 85 4.56 9.96 -1.25
C GLU A 85 4.19 11.43 -1.51
N ARG A 86 3.30 11.71 -2.46
CA ARG A 86 2.89 13.06 -2.78
C ARG A 86 2.04 13.69 -1.68
N GLU A 87 1.15 12.91 -1.06
CA GLU A 87 0.14 13.42 -0.16
C GLU A 87 -0.14 12.48 1.02
N MET A 88 -0.38 11.19 0.74
CA MET A 88 -0.80 10.23 1.77
C MET A 88 0.29 10.00 2.82
N VAL A 89 1.52 9.76 2.39
CA VAL A 89 2.64 9.50 3.32
C VAL A 89 2.89 10.68 4.25
N PRO A 90 3.07 11.95 3.77
CA PRO A 90 3.26 13.08 4.66
C PRO A 90 2.04 13.32 5.57
N TYR A 91 0.81 13.17 5.07
CA TYR A 91 -0.39 13.30 5.90
C TYR A 91 -0.43 12.24 7.02
N CYS A 92 -0.22 10.97 6.69
CA CYS A 92 -0.21 9.89 7.67
C CYS A 92 0.89 10.06 8.72
N THR A 93 2.07 10.55 8.30
CA THR A 93 3.18 10.85 9.22
C THR A 93 2.80 11.95 10.21
N GLN A 94 2.19 13.03 9.73
CA GLN A 94 1.74 14.15 10.56
C GLN A 94 0.66 13.74 11.56
N GLU A 95 -0.31 12.95 11.11
CA GLU A 95 -1.47 12.53 11.91
C GLU A 95 -1.24 11.23 12.70
N ASN A 96 -0.04 10.64 12.61
CA ASN A 96 0.31 9.37 13.25
C ASN A 96 -0.65 8.22 12.83
N ILE A 97 -0.96 8.15 11.54
CA ILE A 97 -1.78 7.11 10.93
C ILE A 97 -0.86 6.04 10.32
N ALA A 98 -1.13 4.77 10.61
CA ALA A 98 -0.31 3.67 10.14
C ALA A 98 -0.49 3.42 8.63
N LEU A 99 0.61 3.32 7.90
CA LEU A 99 0.64 2.89 6.51
C LEU A 99 0.82 1.37 6.44
N THR A 100 -0.13 0.68 5.80
CA THR A 100 -0.13 -0.80 5.67
C THR A 100 -0.32 -1.21 4.21
N PRO A 101 0.59 -0.82 3.29
CA PRO A 101 0.37 -0.95 1.86
C PRO A 101 0.31 -2.41 1.39
N TYR A 102 -0.48 -2.62 0.34
CA TYR A 102 -0.50 -3.86 -0.44
C TYR A 102 0.39 -3.76 -1.69
N SER A 103 0.56 -4.86 -2.39
CA SER A 103 1.45 -4.98 -3.57
C SER A 103 2.91 -4.64 -3.28
N ALA A 104 3.39 -4.96 -2.09
CA ALA A 104 4.76 -4.68 -1.63
C ALA A 104 5.86 -5.11 -2.61
N LEU A 105 5.63 -6.19 -3.35
CA LEU A 105 6.57 -6.76 -4.34
C LEU A 105 6.12 -6.54 -5.79
N ALA A 106 5.22 -5.61 -6.06
CA ALA A 106 4.74 -5.26 -7.41
C ALA A 106 4.33 -6.50 -8.23
N SER A 107 3.51 -7.39 -7.64
CA SER A 107 3.11 -8.67 -8.26
C SER A 107 4.30 -9.56 -8.66
N GLY A 108 5.41 -9.46 -7.93
CA GLY A 108 6.64 -10.24 -8.13
C GLY A 108 7.68 -9.60 -9.07
N ARG A 109 7.44 -8.38 -9.59
CA ARG A 109 8.43 -7.66 -10.40
C ARG A 109 9.65 -7.24 -9.58
N LEU A 110 9.47 -6.98 -8.30
CA LEU A 110 10.54 -6.66 -7.36
C LEU A 110 11.19 -7.90 -6.71
N SER A 111 10.85 -9.10 -7.17
CA SER A 111 11.41 -10.36 -6.63
C SER A 111 12.32 -11.08 -7.60
N ARG A 112 12.44 -10.63 -8.86
CA ARG A 112 13.24 -11.25 -9.93
C ARG A 112 13.45 -10.27 -11.07
N LEU A 113 14.49 -10.52 -11.85
CA LEU A 113 14.75 -9.77 -13.09
C LEU A 113 13.71 -10.08 -14.18
N PRO A 114 13.42 -9.11 -15.07
CA PRO A 114 12.59 -9.33 -16.24
C PRO A 114 13.11 -10.53 -17.07
N GLY A 115 12.18 -11.35 -17.58
CA GLY A 115 12.54 -12.53 -18.40
C GLY A 115 12.98 -13.77 -17.62
N GLN A 116 13.24 -13.68 -16.31
CA GLN A 116 13.54 -14.86 -15.50
C GLN A 116 12.24 -15.60 -15.17
N ASN A 117 12.18 -16.87 -15.60
CA ASN A 117 11.11 -17.87 -15.40
C ASN A 117 9.83 -17.34 -14.74
N GLY A 118 8.94 -16.79 -15.58
CA GLY A 118 7.63 -16.33 -15.14
C GLY A 118 6.86 -17.48 -14.51
N THR A 119 6.32 -17.29 -13.33
CA THR A 119 5.33 -18.24 -12.82
C THR A 119 4.11 -18.18 -13.75
N LYS A 120 3.40 -19.31 -13.91
CA LYS A 120 2.12 -19.36 -14.65
C LYS A 120 1.19 -18.20 -14.25
N ARG A 121 1.18 -17.84 -12.97
CA ARG A 121 0.46 -16.67 -12.45
C ARG A 121 0.93 -15.34 -13.06
N ALA A 122 2.23 -15.14 -13.28
CA ALA A 122 2.73 -13.88 -13.85
C ALA A 122 2.32 -13.68 -15.31
N SER A 123 2.13 -14.78 -16.07
CA SER A 123 1.64 -14.72 -17.46
C SER A 123 0.11 -14.56 -17.54
N GLU A 124 -0.63 -14.99 -16.52
CA GLU A 124 -2.09 -15.02 -16.50
C GLU A 124 -2.70 -13.84 -15.70
N ASP A 125 -1.92 -13.11 -14.89
CA ASP A 125 -2.41 -12.00 -14.06
C ASP A 125 -2.61 -10.72 -14.89
N ALA A 126 -3.78 -10.63 -15.54
CA ALA A 126 -4.17 -9.46 -16.34
C ALA A 126 -4.21 -8.17 -15.51
N TYR A 127 -4.55 -8.25 -14.22
CA TYR A 127 -4.59 -7.08 -13.34
C TYR A 127 -3.18 -6.56 -13.02
N ALA A 128 -2.22 -7.45 -12.81
CA ALA A 128 -0.82 -7.05 -12.65
C ALA A 128 -0.25 -6.39 -13.91
N LYS A 129 -0.59 -6.92 -15.10
CA LYS A 129 -0.24 -6.32 -16.38
C LYS A 129 -0.82 -4.92 -16.52
N PHE A 130 -2.10 -4.76 -16.27
CA PHE A 130 -2.77 -3.46 -16.29
C PHE A 130 -2.09 -2.43 -15.37
N LYS A 131 -1.60 -2.85 -14.21
CA LYS A 131 -0.96 -1.94 -13.23
C LYS A 131 0.46 -1.50 -13.62
N TYR A 132 1.24 -2.35 -14.27
CA TYR A 132 2.69 -2.17 -14.35
C TYR A 132 3.27 -2.23 -15.77
N ASP A 133 2.59 -2.82 -16.76
CA ASP A 133 3.22 -3.03 -18.07
C ASP A 133 3.41 -1.71 -18.83
N ALA A 134 2.54 -0.72 -18.62
CA ALA A 134 2.67 0.59 -19.27
C ALA A 134 3.93 1.37 -18.86
N THR A 135 4.51 1.06 -17.70
CA THR A 135 5.67 1.74 -17.12
C THR A 135 6.90 0.83 -17.02
N ALA A 136 6.82 -0.37 -17.58
CA ALA A 136 7.83 -1.41 -17.41
C ALA A 136 9.25 -0.98 -17.81
N GLU A 137 9.42 -0.19 -18.87
CA GLU A 137 10.73 0.27 -19.32
C GLU A 137 11.43 1.16 -18.27
N GLN A 138 10.69 2.13 -17.72
CA GLN A 138 11.23 3.01 -16.67
C GLN A 138 11.46 2.25 -15.36
N ASP A 139 10.61 1.29 -15.04
CA ASP A 139 10.69 0.49 -13.81
C ASP A 139 11.86 -0.50 -13.82
N ASN A 140 12.24 -0.99 -15.01
CA ASN A 140 13.33 -1.93 -15.16
C ASN A 140 14.68 -1.41 -14.63
N VAL A 141 14.90 -0.09 -14.65
CA VAL A 141 16.11 0.52 -14.06
C VAL A 141 16.13 0.31 -12.56
N ILE A 142 15.00 0.50 -11.89
CA ILE A 142 14.87 0.30 -10.44
C ILE A 142 15.01 -1.19 -10.12
N ILE A 143 14.36 -2.07 -10.90
CA ILE A 143 14.42 -3.51 -10.71
C ILE A 143 15.88 -4.03 -10.86
N ALA A 144 16.63 -3.50 -11.82
CA ALA A 144 18.05 -3.83 -11.98
C ALA A 144 18.87 -3.39 -10.76
N ARG A 145 18.61 -2.20 -10.21
CA ARG A 145 19.26 -1.72 -9.00
C ARG A 145 18.90 -2.57 -7.77
N VAL A 146 17.68 -3.06 -7.66
CA VAL A 146 17.30 -4.01 -6.61
C VAL A 146 18.10 -5.31 -6.72
N ALA A 147 18.31 -5.82 -7.94
CA ALA A 147 19.12 -7.03 -8.16
C ALA A 147 20.60 -6.79 -7.78
N GLU A 148 21.17 -5.65 -8.14
CA GLU A 148 22.55 -5.29 -7.79
C GLU A 148 22.73 -5.17 -6.26
N GLN A 149 21.79 -4.53 -5.56
CA GLN A 149 21.83 -4.47 -4.09
C GLN A 149 21.66 -5.86 -3.45
N ALA A 150 20.80 -6.70 -4.03
CA ALA A 150 20.62 -8.06 -3.55
C ALA A 150 21.93 -8.88 -3.66
N GLU A 151 22.65 -8.76 -4.76
CA GLU A 151 23.97 -9.39 -4.94
C GLU A 151 25.00 -8.84 -3.95
N LYS A 152 25.07 -7.51 -3.81
CA LYS A 152 26.00 -6.83 -2.87
C LYS A 152 25.81 -7.28 -1.43
N HIS A 153 24.57 -7.43 -0.99
CA HIS A 153 24.23 -7.87 0.37
C HIS A 153 24.18 -9.39 0.54
N GLY A 154 24.29 -10.18 -0.53
CA GLY A 154 24.15 -11.64 -0.50
C GLY A 154 22.75 -12.11 -0.09
N VAL A 155 21.70 -11.34 -0.44
CA VAL A 155 20.31 -11.59 -0.10
C VAL A 155 19.43 -11.65 -1.38
N THR A 156 18.15 -11.91 -1.21
CA THR A 156 17.21 -11.92 -2.35
C THR A 156 16.71 -10.52 -2.68
N MET A 157 16.27 -10.31 -3.94
CA MET A 157 15.58 -9.08 -4.37
C MET A 157 14.34 -8.80 -3.52
N THR A 158 13.65 -9.85 -3.07
CA THR A 158 12.49 -9.74 -2.15
C THR A 158 12.89 -9.09 -0.85
N GLU A 159 14.01 -9.53 -0.24
CA GLU A 159 14.50 -8.99 1.02
C GLU A 159 14.90 -7.51 0.88
N ILE A 160 15.60 -7.11 -0.19
CA ILE A 160 15.93 -5.69 -0.47
C ILE A 160 14.65 -4.85 -0.61
N SER A 161 13.70 -5.31 -1.43
CA SER A 161 12.48 -4.56 -1.73
C SER A 161 11.61 -4.36 -0.48
N LEU A 162 11.50 -5.37 0.36
CA LEU A 162 10.76 -5.29 1.61
C LEU A 162 11.52 -4.48 2.66
N ALA A 163 12.85 -4.60 2.77
CA ALA A 163 13.67 -3.79 3.65
C ALA A 163 13.52 -2.29 3.31
N TRP A 164 13.57 -1.94 2.01
CA TRP A 164 13.29 -0.57 1.57
C TRP A 164 11.89 -0.13 2.01
N LEU A 165 10.87 -0.92 1.76
CA LEU A 165 9.49 -0.57 2.10
C LEU A 165 9.28 -0.36 3.60
N LEU A 166 9.93 -1.18 4.43
CA LEU A 166 9.90 -1.09 5.89
C LEU A 166 10.52 0.22 6.43
N THR A 167 11.38 0.90 5.66
CA THR A 167 11.86 2.24 6.04
C THR A 167 10.81 3.33 5.86
N LYS A 168 9.75 3.07 5.10
CA LYS A 168 8.73 4.06 4.71
C LYS A 168 7.38 3.86 5.39
N VAL A 169 7.07 2.63 5.83
CA VAL A 169 5.72 2.28 6.27
C VAL A 169 5.72 1.52 7.59
N THR A 170 4.56 1.49 8.23
CA THR A 170 4.41 0.83 9.53
C THR A 170 4.46 -0.69 9.40
N SER A 171 3.75 -1.25 8.39
CA SER A 171 3.69 -2.70 8.18
C SER A 171 3.17 -3.02 6.77
N PRO A 172 3.98 -3.57 5.88
CA PRO A 172 3.52 -3.96 4.55
C PRO A 172 2.67 -5.23 4.61
N VAL A 173 1.70 -5.34 3.68
CA VAL A 173 0.96 -6.59 3.44
C VAL A 173 1.70 -7.41 2.40
N VAL A 174 2.22 -8.55 2.83
CA VAL A 174 3.01 -9.45 1.98
C VAL A 174 2.22 -10.72 1.67
N GLY A 175 2.00 -10.98 0.38
CA GLY A 175 1.37 -12.21 -0.09
C GLY A 175 2.32 -13.41 0.00
N ALA A 176 1.93 -14.46 0.71
CA ALA A 176 2.71 -15.69 0.83
C ALA A 176 1.89 -16.91 0.45
N THR A 177 2.37 -17.70 -0.51
CA THR A 177 1.77 -18.98 -0.93
C THR A 177 2.69 -20.17 -0.66
N LYS A 178 3.92 -19.92 -0.20
CA LYS A 178 4.94 -20.91 0.12
C LYS A 178 5.68 -20.46 1.38
N LEU A 179 6.25 -21.42 2.10
CA LEU A 179 6.96 -21.15 3.37
C LEU A 179 8.13 -20.17 3.17
N HIS A 180 8.93 -20.36 2.13
CA HIS A 180 10.07 -19.46 1.85
C HIS A 180 9.68 -18.00 1.58
N HIS A 181 8.41 -17.69 1.21
CA HIS A 181 7.94 -16.31 1.12
C HIS A 181 7.83 -15.67 2.50
N VAL A 182 7.37 -16.44 3.49
CA VAL A 182 7.28 -15.97 4.88
C VAL A 182 8.69 -15.79 5.47
N GLU A 183 9.57 -16.76 5.23
CA GLU A 183 10.96 -16.71 5.71
C GLU A 183 11.72 -15.51 5.11
N GLY A 184 11.57 -15.25 3.80
CA GLY A 184 12.16 -14.08 3.15
C GLY A 184 11.60 -12.75 3.67
N ALA A 185 10.30 -12.70 3.95
CA ALA A 185 9.69 -11.51 4.55
C ALA A 185 10.20 -11.26 5.98
N ALA A 186 10.40 -12.32 6.77
CA ALA A 186 10.97 -12.21 8.12
C ALA A 186 12.42 -11.71 8.09
N LYS A 187 13.25 -12.23 7.19
CA LYS A 187 14.64 -11.77 7.03
C LYS A 187 14.75 -10.31 6.61
N ALA A 188 13.81 -9.82 5.80
CA ALA A 188 13.79 -8.41 5.39
C ALA A 188 13.66 -7.43 6.57
N VAL A 189 13.08 -7.85 7.69
CA VAL A 189 12.93 -7.01 8.90
C VAL A 189 14.29 -6.73 9.55
N GLU A 190 15.24 -7.65 9.42
CA GLU A 190 16.58 -7.54 10.02
C GLU A 190 17.58 -6.82 9.09
N LEU A 191 17.23 -6.70 7.79
CA LEU A 191 18.12 -6.10 6.80
C LEU A 191 18.09 -4.57 6.91
N GLN A 192 19.27 -3.98 7.12
CA GLN A 192 19.45 -2.53 7.19
C GLN A 192 20.06 -2.02 5.88
N LEU A 193 19.37 -1.11 5.21
CA LEU A 193 19.90 -0.37 4.07
C LEU A 193 20.42 0.99 4.53
N THR A 194 21.57 1.41 4.03
CA THR A 194 22.14 2.73 4.33
C THR A 194 21.35 3.83 3.62
N GLY A 195 21.47 5.08 4.10
CA GLY A 195 20.85 6.24 3.44
C GLY A 195 21.30 6.42 1.99
N GLU A 196 22.55 6.09 1.67
CA GLU A 196 23.08 6.13 0.31
C GLU A 196 22.44 5.06 -0.60
N GLU A 197 22.25 3.84 -0.09
CA GLU A 197 21.59 2.76 -0.80
C GLU A 197 20.10 3.06 -1.05
N LEU A 198 19.41 3.62 -0.07
CA LEU A 198 18.04 4.07 -0.21
C LEU A 198 17.93 5.15 -1.30
N ALA A 199 18.77 6.20 -1.23
CA ALA A 199 18.78 7.26 -2.22
C ALA A 199 19.11 6.74 -3.64
N TRP A 200 20.04 5.79 -3.73
CA TRP A 200 20.43 5.18 -5.00
C TRP A 200 19.30 4.34 -5.61
N LEU A 201 18.59 3.55 -4.81
CA LEU A 201 17.41 2.79 -5.25
C LEU A 201 16.29 3.72 -5.73
N GLU A 202 16.10 4.86 -5.07
CA GLU A 202 15.02 5.80 -5.32
C GLU A 202 15.28 6.76 -6.49
N ALA A 203 16.54 7.07 -6.79
CA ALA A 203 16.93 8.09 -7.76
C ALA A 203 16.33 7.93 -9.17
N PRO A 204 16.12 6.72 -9.73
CA PRO A 204 15.55 6.56 -11.06
C PRO A 204 14.03 6.70 -11.11
N TYR A 205 13.35 6.87 -9.97
CA TYR A 205 11.90 6.89 -9.94
C TYR A 205 11.32 8.02 -10.79
N LEU A 206 10.43 7.66 -11.68
CA LEU A 206 9.63 8.60 -12.45
C LEU A 206 8.15 8.48 -12.03
N PRO A 207 7.42 9.60 -11.91
CA PRO A 207 6.02 9.58 -11.55
C PRO A 207 5.18 8.70 -12.48
N HIS A 208 4.24 7.98 -11.88
CA HIS A 208 3.33 7.08 -12.58
C HIS A 208 1.92 7.67 -12.65
N PRO A 209 1.15 7.37 -13.72
CA PRO A 209 -0.28 7.51 -13.66
C PRO A 209 -0.86 6.67 -12.53
N LEU A 210 -1.92 7.14 -11.89
CA LEU A 210 -2.63 6.32 -10.91
C LEU A 210 -3.12 5.02 -11.55
N ALA A 211 -2.87 3.91 -10.89
CA ALA A 211 -3.21 2.57 -11.37
C ALA A 211 -4.13 1.83 -10.39
N GLY A 212 -4.79 0.79 -10.89
CA GLY A 212 -5.66 -0.04 -10.06
C GLY A 212 -6.88 0.71 -9.55
N VAL A 213 -7.24 0.46 -8.29
CA VAL A 213 -8.43 1.04 -7.65
C VAL A 213 -8.38 2.56 -7.61
N MET A 214 -7.19 3.15 -7.38
CA MET A 214 -7.04 4.61 -7.31
C MET A 214 -7.28 5.31 -8.64
N ALA A 215 -6.99 4.67 -9.77
CA ALA A 215 -7.31 5.21 -11.10
C ALA A 215 -8.83 5.33 -11.32
N GLN A 216 -9.61 4.54 -10.60
CA GLN A 216 -11.08 4.51 -10.66
C GLN A 216 -11.74 5.37 -9.58
N ASN A 217 -10.99 5.75 -8.54
CA ASN A 217 -11.46 6.61 -7.46
C ASN A 217 -11.52 8.08 -7.94
N LYS A 218 -12.54 8.40 -8.74
CA LYS A 218 -12.78 9.76 -9.17
C LYS A 218 -13.33 10.59 -8.02
N PRO A 219 -12.94 11.89 -7.91
CA PRO A 219 -13.59 12.78 -6.96
C PRO A 219 -15.10 12.79 -7.27
N ASN A 220 -15.92 12.59 -6.24
CA ASN A 220 -17.37 12.61 -6.36
C ASN A 220 -17.83 13.98 -6.92
N ASN A 221 -18.05 14.04 -8.22
CA ASN A 221 -19.03 14.98 -8.73
C ASN A 221 -20.37 14.47 -8.26
N ALA A 222 -21.03 15.19 -7.35
CA ALA A 222 -22.24 14.81 -6.62
C ALA A 222 -23.46 14.38 -7.49
N LYS A 223 -23.29 14.24 -8.79
CA LYS A 223 -24.30 13.86 -9.77
C LYS A 223 -24.11 12.48 -10.41
N GLU A 224 -22.95 11.86 -10.27
CA GLU A 224 -22.73 10.50 -10.78
C GLU A 224 -22.80 9.50 -9.63
N LYS A 225 -23.91 8.79 -9.51
CA LYS A 225 -23.99 7.58 -8.69
C LYS A 225 -23.03 6.57 -9.30
N HIS A 226 -21.87 6.38 -8.70
CA HIS A 226 -20.98 5.29 -9.09
C HIS A 226 -21.61 3.97 -8.67
N VAL A 227 -22.37 3.39 -9.57
CA VAL A 227 -22.72 1.98 -9.47
C VAL A 227 -21.48 1.21 -9.88
N TRP A 228 -20.84 0.55 -8.94
CA TRP A 228 -19.87 -0.48 -9.26
C TRP A 228 -20.60 -1.62 -9.93
N SER A 229 -20.58 -1.66 -11.26
CA SER A 229 -20.88 -2.89 -11.95
C SER A 229 -19.65 -3.80 -11.83
N THR A 230 -19.71 -4.77 -10.95
CA THR A 230 -18.72 -5.83 -10.82
C THR A 230 -18.72 -6.77 -12.05
N GLY A 231 -19.48 -6.45 -13.10
CA GLY A 231 -19.74 -7.36 -14.20
C GLY A 231 -19.27 -6.95 -15.59
N ASP A 232 -18.97 -5.69 -15.87
CA ASP A 232 -18.80 -5.23 -17.26
C ASP A 232 -17.50 -4.49 -17.58
N GLN A 233 -16.41 -4.75 -16.87
CA GLN A 233 -15.13 -4.43 -17.46
C GLN A 233 -14.74 -5.50 -18.48
N LYS A 234 -15.24 -5.36 -19.70
CA LYS A 234 -14.54 -5.85 -20.87
C LYS A 234 -13.19 -5.16 -20.87
N ILE A 235 -12.17 -5.86 -20.40
CA ILE A 235 -10.77 -5.50 -20.63
C ILE A 235 -10.66 -5.50 -22.15
N GLY A 236 -10.60 -4.31 -22.72
CA GLY A 236 -10.66 -4.07 -24.15
C GLY A 236 -9.61 -4.89 -24.87
N SER A 237 -10.07 -5.47 -25.93
CA SER A 237 -9.29 -6.05 -27.03
C SER A 237 -8.31 -5.05 -27.62
#